data_9220044ec08f131307f651cad44007a4
#
_entry.id   9220044ec08f131307f651cad44007a4
#
_cell.length_a   1.000
_cell.length_b   1.000
_cell.length_c   1.000
_cell.angle_alpha   90.00
_cell.angle_beta   90.00
_cell.angle_gamma   90.00
#
_symmetry.space_group_name_H-M   'P 1'
#
loop_
_entity.id
_entity.type
_entity.pdbx_description
1 polymer ?
#
loop_
_entity_poly.entity_id
_entity_poly.type
_entity_poly.pdbx_seq_one_letter_code
_entity_poly.pdbx_strand_id
1 'polypeptide(L)' 'MVDGAKSIAEYAVRRWLLNQGFIMNYFTLTMDGNKALLEDRNGDKLTLVYDGNTKSVHAQED' A
#
# COMPACT_ATOMS: atom_id res chain seq x y z
N MET A 1 4.31 13.85 9.64
CA MET A 1 3.07 13.18 9.19
C MET A 1 3.07 13.12 7.67
N VAL A 2 2.67 12.00 7.11
CA VAL A 2 2.58 11.85 5.65
C VAL A 2 1.21 12.32 5.20
N ASP A 3 1.18 13.23 4.23
CA ASP A 3 -0.06 13.75 3.69
C ASP A 3 -0.87 12.62 3.05
N GLY A 4 -2.18 12.61 3.35
CA GLY A 4 -3.09 11.61 2.82
C GLY A 4 -3.13 10.30 3.57
N ALA A 5 -2.21 10.08 4.50
CA ALA A 5 -2.23 8.87 5.32
C ALA A 5 -3.21 9.04 6.47
N LYS A 6 -4.14 8.09 6.62
CA LYS A 6 -5.16 8.13 7.67
C LYS A 6 -4.89 7.13 8.78
N SER A 7 -3.90 6.27 8.62
CA SER A 7 -3.56 5.25 9.60
C SER A 7 -2.09 4.90 9.47
N ILE A 8 -1.57 4.21 10.49
CA ILE A 8 -0.19 3.72 10.45
C ILE A 8 -0.02 2.73 9.31
N ALA A 9 -1.02 1.88 9.08
CA ALA A 9 -0.96 0.90 7.99
C ALA A 9 -0.88 1.60 6.64
N GLU A 10 -1.68 2.63 6.42
CA GLU A 10 -1.64 3.37 5.16
C GLU A 10 -0.31 4.08 4.98
N TYR A 11 0.21 4.70 6.04
CA TYR A 11 1.52 5.33 6.00
C TYR A 11 2.60 4.34 5.59
N ALA A 12 2.61 3.17 6.24
CA ALA A 12 3.62 2.14 5.97
C ALA A 12 3.52 1.64 4.52
N VAL A 13 2.31 1.43 4.02
CA VAL A 13 2.09 0.98 2.65
C VAL A 13 2.58 2.02 1.65
N ARG A 14 2.23 3.29 1.85
CA ARG A 14 2.64 4.35 0.94
C ARG A 14 4.16 4.49 0.91
N ARG A 15 4.80 4.39 2.06
CA ARG A 15 6.26 4.47 2.14
C ARG A 15 6.91 3.28 1.45
N TRP A 16 6.35 2.09 1.63
CA TRP A 16 6.85 0.89 0.97
C TRP A 16 6.79 1.05 -0.56
N LEU A 17 5.67 1.57 -1.06
CA LEU A 17 5.49 1.78 -2.49
C LEU A 17 6.51 2.77 -3.04
N LEU A 18 6.76 3.86 -2.32
CA LEU A 18 7.77 4.83 -2.73
C LEU A 18 9.16 4.20 -2.79
N ASN A 19 9.49 3.37 -1.81
CA ASN A 19 10.79 2.70 -1.76
C ASN A 19 10.96 1.69 -2.89
N GLN A 20 9.85 1.13 -3.39
CA GLN A 20 9.88 0.20 -4.52
C GLN A 20 9.89 0.91 -5.88
N GLY A 21 9.77 2.22 -5.87
CA GLY A 21 9.78 2.99 -7.11
C GLY A 21 8.41 3.16 -7.76
N PHE A 22 7.34 2.88 -7.05
CA PHE A 22 5.99 3.07 -7.57
C PHE A 22 5.65 4.56 -7.68
N ILE A 23 5.00 4.93 -8.76
CA ILE A 23 4.52 6.30 -8.96
C ILE A 23 3.04 6.31 -8.63
N MET A 24 2.70 6.91 -7.48
CA MET A 24 1.32 6.84 -6.95
C MET A 24 0.28 7.44 -7.88
N ASN A 25 0.66 8.37 -8.75
CA ASN A 25 -0.29 8.96 -9.69
C ASN A 25 -0.84 7.96 -10.70
N TYR A 26 -0.16 6.83 -10.87
CA TYR A 26 -0.59 5.79 -11.82
C TYR A 26 -1.42 4.70 -11.16
N PHE A 27 -1.65 4.80 -9.88
CA PHE A 27 -2.32 3.74 -9.13
C PHE A 27 -3.45 4.30 -8.28
N THR A 28 -4.44 3.45 -8.04
CA THR A 28 -5.48 3.73 -7.06
C THR A 28 -5.24 2.85 -5.84
N LEU A 29 -5.13 3.48 -4.67
CA LEU A 29 -4.88 2.77 -3.43
C LEU A 29 -6.15 2.79 -2.58
N THR A 30 -6.62 1.61 -2.22
CA THR A 30 -7.77 1.44 -1.32
C THR A 30 -7.33 0.69 -0.09
N MET A 31 -7.59 1.25 1.09
CA MET A 31 -7.25 0.61 2.34
C MET A 31 -8.43 -0.14 2.93
N ASP A 32 -8.17 -1.31 3.49
CA ASP A 32 -9.15 -2.10 4.22
C ASP A 32 -8.43 -2.67 5.45
N GLY A 33 -8.52 -1.94 6.57
CA GLY A 33 -7.76 -2.28 7.75
C GLY A 33 -6.27 -2.27 7.45
N ASN A 34 -5.61 -3.41 7.65
CA ASN A 34 -4.18 -3.55 7.38
C ASN A 34 -3.89 -4.03 5.95
N LYS A 35 -4.93 -4.19 5.13
CA LYS A 35 -4.75 -4.57 3.74
C LYS A 35 -4.85 -3.35 2.85
N ALA A 36 -4.05 -3.34 1.80
CA ALA A 36 -4.05 -2.28 0.81
C ALA A 36 -4.24 -2.89 -0.56
N LEU A 37 -5.24 -2.42 -1.28
CA LEU A 37 -5.49 -2.85 -2.65
C LEU A 37 -4.98 -1.77 -3.58
N LEU A 38 -4.04 -2.16 -4.42
CA LEU A 38 -3.45 -1.26 -5.41
C LEU A 38 -3.89 -1.71 -6.80
N GLU A 39 -4.42 -0.78 -7.58
CA GLU A 39 -4.88 -1.07 -8.94
C GLU A 39 -4.28 -0.07 -9.91
N ASP A 40 -3.71 -0.56 -11.01
CA ASP A 40 -3.15 0.33 -12.03
C ASP A 40 -4.17 0.60 -13.14
N ARG A 41 -3.74 1.38 -14.14
CA ARG A 41 -4.61 1.79 -15.24
C ARG A 41 -4.99 0.62 -16.15
N ASN A 42 -4.19 -0.43 -16.15
CA ASN A 42 -4.43 -1.61 -16.98
C ASN A 42 -5.38 -2.61 -16.31
N GLY A 43 -5.77 -2.32 -15.07
CA GLY A 43 -6.63 -3.21 -14.31
C GLY A 43 -5.88 -4.26 -13.51
N ASP A 44 -4.55 -4.21 -13.52
CA ASP A 44 -3.75 -5.10 -12.69
C ASP A 44 -3.89 -4.70 -11.23
N LYS A 45 -3.99 -5.70 -10.37
CA LYS A 45 -4.20 -5.48 -8.95
C LYS A 45 -3.12 -6.13 -8.13
N LEU A 46 -2.74 -5.44 -7.05
CA LEU A 46 -1.76 -5.96 -6.09
C LEU A 46 -2.31 -5.72 -4.70
N THR A 47 -2.29 -6.75 -3.87
CA THR A 47 -2.70 -6.64 -2.48
C THR A 47 -1.45 -6.63 -1.60
N LEU A 48 -1.38 -5.63 -0.74
CA LEU A 48 -0.30 -5.50 0.25
C LEU A 48 -0.89 -5.66 1.64
N VAL A 49 -0.09 -6.22 2.54
CA VAL A 49 -0.51 -6.40 3.93
C VAL A 49 0.52 -5.76 4.83
N TYR A 50 0.05 -4.92 5.76
CA TYR A 50 0.88 -4.37 6.81
C TYR A 50 0.84 -5.26 8.04
N ASP A 51 2.00 -5.69 8.49
CA ASP A 51 2.14 -6.48 9.71
C ASP A 51 2.59 -5.56 10.84
N GLY A 52 1.69 -5.29 11.79
CA GLY A 52 1.99 -4.43 12.91
C GLY A 52 2.99 -5.00 13.90
N ASN A 53 3.15 -6.33 13.92
CA ASN A 53 4.10 -6.97 14.84
C ASN A 53 5.53 -6.76 14.40
N THR A 54 5.78 -6.82 13.11
CA THR A 54 7.11 -6.62 12.54
C THR A 54 7.29 -5.23 11.94
N LYS A 55 6.19 -4.47 11.86
CA LYS A 55 6.14 -3.14 11.25
C LYS A 55 6.62 -3.18 9.81
N SER A 56 6.22 -4.21 9.09
CA SER A 56 6.65 -4.42 7.71
C SER A 56 5.45 -4.55 6.79
N VAL A 57 5.70 -4.30 5.50
CA VAL A 57 4.69 -4.45 4.44
C VAL A 57 5.18 -5.53 3.49
N HIS A 58 4.28 -6.40 3.07
CA HIS A 58 4.62 -7.42 2.10
C HIS A 58 3.45 -7.66 1.15
N ALA A 59 3.76 -8.16 -0.04
CA ALA A 59 2.74 -8.49 -1.02
C ALA A 59 2.05 -9.78 -0.62
N GLN A 60 0.72 -9.79 -0.74
CA GLN A 60 -0.06 -11.00 -0.52
C GLN A 60 -0.32 -11.66 -1.87
N GLU A 61 0.01 -12.92 -1.97
CA GLU A 61 -0.29 -13.70 -3.16
C GLU A 61 -1.58 -14.46 -2.94
N ASP A 62 -2.39 -14.54 -3.97
CA ASP A 62 -3.64 -15.30 -3.94
C ASP A 62 -3.36 -16.79 -4.17
#